data_a8b95910a4d798cecea7b62ed31b5a5f
#
_entry.id   a8b95910a4d798cecea7b62ed31b5a5f
#
_cell.length_a   1.000
_cell.length_b   1.000
_cell.length_c   1.000
_cell.angle_alpha   90.00
_cell.angle_beta   90.00
_cell.angle_gamma   90.00
#
_symmetry.space_group_name_H-M   'P 1'
#
loop_
_entity.id
_entity.type
_entity.pdbx_description
1 polymer ?
#
loop_
_entity_poly.entity_id
_entity_poly.type
_entity_poly.pdbx_seq_one_letter_code
_entity_poly.pdbx_strand_id
1 'polypeptide(L)'
;MSSRFPLYIIGIVLFASFFSCTDMVPTKEVRLIDSLNGKAYAYRYRSLDSSYKYANEAYRQVNFYKSGKAEASNNLGFCAFMAMDFDRAEALHKEVYKLTKNELELLIADIGLMKICQRTAMNKEFYDYRNSALKRMKRIREESDLFADRHEALRLDYAFTEFFIVSSIYYYYLQQRQEAITSLNRIPEDEALTDTNQLLYYHYIKGSASLVEIGRAHV
;
A
#
# COMPACT_ATOMS: atom_id res chain seq x y z
N MET A 1 -25.91 -16.23 64.18
CA MET A 1 -25.04 -16.60 63.06
C MET A 1 -25.29 -15.62 61.94
N SER A 2 -24.38 -14.67 61.75
CA SER A 2 -24.49 -13.57 60.77
C SER A 2 -23.82 -14.02 59.48
N SER A 3 -24.58 -14.20 58.41
CA SER A 3 -24.04 -14.53 57.08
C SER A 3 -23.55 -13.25 56.41
N ARG A 4 -22.24 -13.09 56.35
CA ARG A 4 -21.60 -12.07 55.54
C ARG A 4 -21.45 -12.63 54.11
N PHE A 5 -22.38 -12.33 53.24
CA PHE A 5 -22.18 -12.54 51.80
C PHE A 5 -21.19 -11.50 51.26
N PRO A 6 -20.17 -11.89 50.51
CA PRO A 6 -19.07 -11.00 50.20
C PRO A 6 -19.46 -10.00 49.08
N LEU A 7 -19.29 -8.73 49.39
CA LEU A 7 -19.41 -7.59 48.48
C LEU A 7 -18.48 -7.67 47.26
N TYR A 8 -17.58 -8.64 47.23
CA TYR A 8 -16.58 -8.83 46.14
C TYR A 8 -17.16 -9.34 44.82
N ILE A 9 -18.32 -10.02 44.84
CA ILE A 9 -18.94 -10.58 43.63
C ILE A 9 -19.60 -9.46 42.79
N ILE A 10 -20.11 -8.42 43.42
CA ILE A 10 -20.76 -7.29 42.75
C ILE A 10 -19.72 -6.42 42.01
N GLY A 11 -18.49 -6.30 42.54
CA GLY A 11 -17.42 -5.54 41.93
C GLY A 11 -16.88 -6.18 40.63
N ILE A 12 -16.86 -7.51 40.56
CA ILE A 12 -16.35 -8.24 39.39
C ILE A 12 -17.33 -8.18 38.19
N VAL A 13 -18.64 -8.20 38.49
CA VAL A 13 -19.67 -8.10 37.42
C VAL A 13 -19.74 -6.71 36.82
N LEU A 14 -19.45 -5.66 37.58
CA LEU A 14 -19.42 -4.28 37.11
C LEU A 14 -18.16 -3.98 36.26
N PHE A 15 -17.05 -4.68 36.50
CA PHE A 15 -15.82 -4.50 35.72
C PHE A 15 -15.85 -5.22 34.34
N ALA A 16 -16.61 -6.32 34.25
CA ALA A 16 -16.76 -7.06 32.99
C ALA A 16 -17.65 -6.34 31.95
N SER A 17 -18.44 -5.34 32.35
CA SER A 17 -19.35 -4.61 31.47
C SER A 17 -18.67 -3.51 30.65
N PHE A 18 -17.40 -3.21 30.91
CA PHE A 18 -16.65 -2.16 30.17
C PHE A 18 -15.83 -2.69 29.00
N PHE A 19 -15.79 -4.01 28.78
CA PHE A 19 -15.22 -4.60 27.58
C PHE A 19 -16.30 -5.01 26.57
N SER A 20 -17.28 -4.14 26.36
CA SER A 20 -18.06 -4.22 25.14
C SER A 20 -17.19 -3.67 24.02
N CYS A 21 -16.65 -4.54 23.17
CA CYS A 21 -16.19 -4.17 21.83
C CYS A 21 -17.41 -3.54 21.14
N THR A 22 -17.56 -2.23 21.25
CA THR A 22 -18.43 -1.50 20.34
C THR A 22 -17.76 -1.58 18.99
N ASP A 23 -18.32 -2.35 18.07
CA ASP A 23 -18.10 -2.16 16.63
C ASP A 23 -18.33 -0.67 16.37
N MET A 24 -17.24 0.09 16.22
CA MET A 24 -17.32 1.51 15.98
C MET A 24 -17.92 1.70 14.59
N VAL A 25 -19.21 1.93 14.55
CA VAL A 25 -19.88 2.35 13.31
C VAL A 25 -19.13 3.60 12.81
N PRO A 26 -18.60 3.60 11.59
CA PRO A 26 -17.85 4.74 11.07
C PRO A 26 -18.64 6.02 11.23
N THR A 27 -18.07 7.04 11.86
CA THR A 27 -18.68 8.34 11.98
C THR A 27 -18.88 8.95 10.57
N LYS A 28 -19.75 9.94 10.44
CA LYS A 28 -19.91 10.67 9.17
C LYS A 28 -18.58 11.24 8.67
N GLU A 29 -17.74 11.67 9.59
CA GLU A 29 -16.38 12.18 9.32
C GLU A 29 -15.47 11.09 8.73
N VAL A 30 -15.42 9.90 9.33
CA VAL A 30 -14.64 8.76 8.81
C VAL A 30 -15.08 8.40 7.40
N ARG A 31 -16.40 8.28 7.15
CA ARG A 31 -16.92 8.01 5.81
C ARG A 31 -16.56 9.09 4.78
N LEU A 32 -16.53 10.34 5.18
CA LEU A 32 -16.11 11.44 4.31
C LEU A 32 -14.63 11.30 3.93
N ILE A 33 -13.76 11.01 4.91
CA ILE A 33 -12.33 10.83 4.70
C ILE A 33 -12.06 9.63 3.80
N ASP A 34 -12.72 8.49 4.03
CA ASP A 34 -12.60 7.31 3.17
C ASP A 34 -13.06 7.61 1.73
N SER A 35 -14.16 8.36 1.58
CA SER A 35 -14.63 8.81 0.27
C SER A 35 -13.61 9.71 -0.44
N LEU A 36 -12.98 10.63 0.29
CA LEU A 36 -11.95 11.52 -0.27
C LEU A 36 -10.69 10.73 -0.68
N ASN A 37 -10.24 9.80 0.14
CA ASN A 37 -9.12 8.91 -0.17
C ASN A 37 -9.43 8.05 -1.39
N GLY A 38 -10.61 7.45 -1.46
CA GLY A 38 -11.04 6.66 -2.62
C GLY A 38 -11.07 7.48 -3.91
N LYS A 39 -11.52 8.74 -3.87
CA LYS A 39 -11.45 9.67 -5.01
C LYS A 39 -10.00 9.98 -5.38
N ALA A 40 -9.15 10.31 -4.41
CA ALA A 40 -7.73 10.57 -4.65
C ALA A 40 -7.08 9.38 -5.37
N TYR A 41 -7.33 8.16 -4.89
CA TYR A 41 -6.85 6.94 -5.51
C TYR A 41 -7.36 6.76 -6.94
N ALA A 42 -8.65 6.95 -7.19
CA ALA A 42 -9.25 6.79 -8.51
C ALA A 42 -8.74 7.79 -9.57
N TYR A 43 -8.29 8.97 -9.12
CA TYR A 43 -7.76 10.00 -10.02
C TYR A 43 -6.25 9.91 -10.28
N ARG A 44 -5.50 9.02 -9.62
CA ARG A 44 -4.01 8.99 -9.66
C ARG A 44 -3.40 9.11 -11.06
N TYR A 45 -3.91 8.38 -12.01
CA TYR A 45 -3.41 8.37 -13.40
C TYR A 45 -4.32 9.11 -14.39
N ARG A 46 -5.42 9.71 -13.93
CA ARG A 46 -6.37 10.44 -14.78
C ARG A 46 -6.20 11.95 -14.67
N SER A 47 -5.97 12.44 -13.46
CA SER A 47 -5.80 13.86 -13.15
C SER A 47 -5.02 13.99 -11.85
N LEU A 48 -3.73 14.27 -11.96
CA LEU A 48 -2.84 14.42 -10.80
C LEU A 48 -3.33 15.54 -9.87
N ASP A 49 -3.81 16.65 -10.43
CA ASP A 49 -4.37 17.78 -9.67
C ASP A 49 -5.59 17.37 -8.85
N SER A 50 -6.51 16.59 -9.45
CA SER A 50 -7.69 16.07 -8.75
C SER A 50 -7.29 15.09 -7.66
N SER A 51 -6.35 14.17 -7.95
CA SER A 51 -5.80 13.24 -6.96
C SER A 51 -5.20 14.01 -5.78
N TYR A 52 -4.33 14.99 -6.06
CA TYR A 52 -3.73 15.82 -5.03
C TYR A 52 -4.77 16.57 -4.19
N LYS A 53 -5.75 17.19 -4.85
CA LYS A 53 -6.82 17.94 -4.18
C LYS A 53 -7.55 17.07 -3.15
N TYR A 54 -8.02 15.91 -3.57
CA TYR A 54 -8.77 15.02 -2.67
C TYR A 54 -7.89 14.41 -1.57
N ALA A 55 -6.67 14.02 -1.89
CA ALA A 55 -5.73 13.51 -0.89
C ALA A 55 -5.37 14.57 0.16
N ASN A 56 -5.12 15.81 -0.27
CA ASN A 56 -4.81 16.92 0.62
C ASN A 56 -6.01 17.31 1.50
N GLU A 57 -7.21 17.26 0.96
CA GLU A 57 -8.43 17.49 1.73
C GLU A 57 -8.62 16.40 2.79
N ALA A 58 -8.49 15.12 2.43
CA ALA A 58 -8.51 14.02 3.39
C ALA A 58 -7.45 14.20 4.49
N TYR A 59 -6.19 14.44 4.10
CA TYR A 59 -5.08 14.61 5.03
C TYR A 59 -5.30 15.74 6.03
N ARG A 60 -5.87 16.86 5.60
CA ARG A 60 -6.11 18.05 6.46
C ARG A 60 -7.31 17.88 7.39
N GLN A 61 -8.30 17.09 7.03
CA GLN A 61 -9.51 16.89 7.83
C GLN A 61 -9.35 15.82 8.91
N VAL A 62 -8.31 14.99 8.82
CA VAL A 62 -8.07 13.93 9.81
C VAL A 62 -7.37 14.45 11.04
N ASN A 63 -8.07 14.42 12.19
CA ASN A 63 -7.47 14.68 13.51
C ASN A 63 -7.20 13.38 14.29
N PHE A 64 -8.12 12.42 14.28
CA PHE A 64 -8.03 11.18 15.10
C PHE A 64 -8.09 9.90 14.27
N TYR A 65 -8.57 9.93 13.05
CA TYR A 65 -8.66 8.76 12.16
C TYR A 65 -7.30 8.48 11.49
N LYS A 66 -6.36 7.94 12.26
CA LYS A 66 -4.97 7.72 11.82
C LYS A 66 -4.85 6.83 10.59
N SER A 67 -5.71 5.82 10.43
CA SER A 67 -5.71 4.97 9.22
C SER A 67 -6.07 5.77 7.97
N GLY A 68 -7.11 6.60 8.02
CA GLY A 68 -7.47 7.48 6.92
C GLY A 68 -6.38 8.51 6.59
N LYS A 69 -5.63 8.97 7.62
CA LYS A 69 -4.45 9.84 7.39
C LYS A 69 -3.30 9.09 6.72
N ALA A 70 -3.06 7.84 7.09
CA ALA A 70 -2.03 7.02 6.47
C ALA A 70 -2.32 6.81 4.97
N GLU A 71 -3.57 6.51 4.60
CA GLU A 71 -3.98 6.42 3.21
C GLU A 71 -3.82 7.75 2.46
N ALA A 72 -4.22 8.88 3.07
CA ALA A 72 -4.04 10.20 2.49
C ALA A 72 -2.54 10.54 2.30
N SER A 73 -1.66 10.17 3.25
CA SER A 73 -0.21 10.33 3.12
C SER A 73 0.35 9.51 1.95
N ASN A 74 -0.10 8.27 1.76
CA ASN A 74 0.28 7.44 0.61
C ASN A 74 -0.18 8.07 -0.72
N ASN A 75 -1.41 8.58 -0.79
CA ASN A 75 -1.93 9.25 -1.98
C ASN A 75 -1.17 10.55 -2.29
N LEU A 76 -0.84 11.35 -1.28
CA LEU A 76 0.00 12.55 -1.44
C LEU A 76 1.44 12.20 -1.83
N GLY A 77 2.01 11.14 -1.24
CA GLY A 77 3.33 10.62 -1.60
C GLY A 77 3.39 10.22 -3.07
N PHE A 78 2.35 9.53 -3.58
CA PHE A 78 2.23 9.24 -4.99
C PHE A 78 2.18 10.52 -5.84
N CYS A 79 1.39 11.53 -5.47
CA CYS A 79 1.32 12.80 -6.21
C CYS A 79 2.67 13.52 -6.23
N ALA A 80 3.38 13.57 -5.11
CA ALA A 80 4.70 14.17 -5.01
C ALA A 80 5.73 13.41 -5.89
N PHE A 81 5.70 12.07 -5.87
CA PHE A 81 6.55 11.25 -6.75
C PHE A 81 6.30 11.54 -8.22
N MET A 82 5.04 11.64 -8.65
CA MET A 82 4.68 11.96 -10.04
C MET A 82 5.10 13.38 -10.44
N ALA A 83 5.15 14.31 -9.48
CA ALA A 83 5.68 15.67 -9.66
C ALA A 83 7.22 15.74 -9.55
N MET A 84 7.91 14.60 -9.40
CA MET A 84 9.37 14.49 -9.19
C MET A 84 9.88 15.19 -7.91
N ASP A 85 9.01 15.48 -6.96
CA ASP A 85 9.34 15.97 -5.62
C ASP A 85 9.63 14.77 -4.70
N PHE A 86 10.82 14.18 -4.90
CA PHE A 86 11.19 12.92 -4.23
C PHE A 86 11.38 13.09 -2.74
N ASP A 87 11.88 14.21 -2.27
CA ASP A 87 12.07 14.50 -0.84
C ASP A 87 10.72 14.53 -0.11
N ARG A 88 9.74 15.20 -0.70
CA ARG A 88 8.39 15.26 -0.16
C ARG A 88 7.69 13.91 -0.24
N ALA A 89 7.85 13.19 -1.34
CA ALA A 89 7.30 11.85 -1.50
C ALA A 89 7.84 10.89 -0.44
N GLU A 90 9.15 10.92 -0.19
CA GLU A 90 9.82 10.12 0.83
C GLU A 90 9.29 10.44 2.24
N ALA A 91 9.20 11.73 2.58
CA ALA A 91 8.70 12.16 3.88
C ALA A 91 7.26 11.66 4.13
N LEU A 92 6.39 11.76 3.13
CA LEU A 92 4.99 11.32 3.21
C LEU A 92 4.88 9.80 3.36
N HIS A 93 5.60 9.01 2.57
CA HIS A 93 5.60 7.55 2.73
C HIS A 93 6.21 7.11 4.07
N LYS A 94 7.27 7.77 4.55
CA LYS A 94 7.83 7.51 5.88
C LYS A 94 6.90 7.89 7.03
N GLU A 95 6.05 8.90 6.86
CA GLU A 95 5.03 9.27 7.85
C GLU A 95 4.04 8.12 8.12
N VAL A 96 3.69 7.34 7.10
CA VAL A 96 2.75 6.21 7.19
C VAL A 96 3.14 5.23 8.31
N TYR A 97 4.43 4.95 8.48
CA TYR A 97 4.91 4.04 9.56
C TYR A 97 4.60 4.54 10.98
N LYS A 98 4.42 5.85 11.14
CA LYS A 98 4.08 6.47 12.43
C LYS A 98 2.57 6.51 12.66
N LEU A 99 1.78 6.48 11.58
CA LEU A 99 0.34 6.68 11.62
C LEU A 99 -0.45 5.37 11.81
N THR A 100 0.03 4.25 11.28
CA THR A 100 -0.75 3.01 11.25
C THR A 100 0.08 1.75 11.46
N LYS A 101 -0.63 0.66 11.77
CA LYS A 101 -0.13 -0.72 11.74
C LYS A 101 -0.81 -1.55 10.64
N ASN A 102 -1.69 -0.94 9.85
CA ASN A 102 -2.35 -1.61 8.73
C ASN A 102 -1.30 -2.05 7.70
N GLU A 103 -1.20 -3.34 7.45
CA GLU A 103 -0.18 -3.94 6.58
C GLU A 103 -0.32 -3.51 5.12
N LEU A 104 -1.53 -3.23 4.64
CA LEU A 104 -1.76 -2.71 3.29
C LEU A 104 -1.17 -1.31 3.12
N GLU A 105 -1.44 -0.39 4.05
CA GLU A 105 -0.90 0.97 3.99
C GLU A 105 0.63 0.98 4.08
N LEU A 106 1.17 0.13 4.93
CA LEU A 106 2.62 -0.03 5.07
C LEU A 106 3.26 -0.67 3.83
N LEU A 107 2.58 -1.61 3.16
CA LEU A 107 3.02 -2.19 1.89
C LEU A 107 3.06 -1.13 0.78
N ILE A 108 2.00 -0.32 0.67
CA ILE A 108 1.95 0.78 -0.32
C ILE A 108 3.07 1.79 -0.07
N ALA A 109 3.37 2.11 1.20
CA ALA A 109 4.48 2.99 1.55
C ALA A 109 5.84 2.39 1.17
N ASP A 110 6.08 1.10 1.46
CA ASP A 110 7.31 0.39 1.05
C ASP A 110 7.50 0.47 -0.47
N ILE A 111 6.44 0.20 -1.26
CA ILE A 111 6.48 0.26 -2.74
C ILE A 111 6.76 1.70 -3.21
N GLY A 112 6.14 2.70 -2.60
CA GLY A 112 6.42 4.11 -2.91
C GLY A 112 7.88 4.47 -2.67
N LEU A 113 8.47 4.03 -1.55
CA LEU A 113 9.88 4.21 -1.23
C LEU A 113 10.81 3.44 -2.18
N MET A 114 10.45 2.23 -2.60
CA MET A 114 11.18 1.50 -3.65
C MET A 114 11.23 2.29 -4.95
N LYS A 115 10.11 2.90 -5.37
CA LYS A 115 10.05 3.74 -6.58
C LYS A 115 10.97 4.96 -6.48
N ILE A 116 11.01 5.61 -5.33
CA ILE A 116 11.92 6.74 -5.07
C ILE A 116 13.38 6.27 -5.15
N CYS A 117 13.73 5.21 -4.43
CA CYS A 117 15.09 4.65 -4.43
C CYS A 117 15.55 4.26 -5.85
N GLN A 118 14.64 3.75 -6.68
CA GLN A 118 14.94 3.46 -8.09
C GLN A 118 15.29 4.73 -8.88
N ARG A 119 14.60 5.86 -8.63
CA ARG A 119 14.84 7.13 -9.33
C ARG A 119 16.09 7.86 -8.84
N THR A 120 16.45 7.65 -7.58
CA THR A 120 17.58 8.31 -6.91
C THR A 120 18.82 7.44 -6.80
N ALA A 121 18.83 6.25 -7.42
CA ALA A 121 19.91 5.26 -7.41
C ALA A 121 20.35 4.79 -6.01
N MET A 122 19.42 4.80 -5.04
CA MET A 122 19.65 4.32 -3.67
C MET A 122 19.48 2.81 -3.59
N ASN A 123 20.48 2.08 -4.06
CA ASN A 123 20.36 0.62 -4.29
C ASN A 123 20.17 -0.18 -2.99
N LYS A 124 20.90 0.17 -1.92
CA LYS A 124 20.79 -0.53 -0.64
C LYS A 124 19.39 -0.36 -0.05
N GLU A 125 18.90 0.87 -0.01
CA GLU A 125 17.59 1.22 0.53
C GLU A 125 16.47 0.58 -0.30
N PHE A 126 16.62 0.47 -1.61
CA PHE A 126 15.69 -0.27 -2.46
C PHE A 126 15.51 -1.72 -1.98
N TYR A 127 16.61 -2.43 -1.73
CA TYR A 127 16.53 -3.81 -1.25
C TYR A 127 15.97 -3.90 0.17
N ASP A 128 16.25 -2.95 1.04
CA ASP A 128 15.71 -2.90 2.39
C ASP A 128 14.17 -2.75 2.35
N TYR A 129 13.62 -1.81 1.56
CA TYR A 129 12.19 -1.64 1.39
C TYR A 129 11.54 -2.83 0.66
N ARG A 130 12.20 -3.37 -0.36
CA ARG A 130 11.73 -4.57 -1.06
C ARG A 130 11.59 -5.77 -0.12
N ASN A 131 12.55 -5.99 0.76
CA ASN A 131 12.51 -7.07 1.74
C ASN A 131 11.41 -6.82 2.79
N SER A 132 11.19 -5.58 3.19
CA SER A 132 10.07 -5.19 4.05
C SER A 132 8.73 -5.50 3.39
N ALA A 133 8.54 -5.07 2.15
CA ALA A 133 7.33 -5.34 1.36
C ALA A 133 7.04 -6.85 1.23
N LEU A 134 8.05 -7.68 0.93
CA LEU A 134 7.89 -9.14 0.86
C LEU A 134 7.41 -9.75 2.17
N LYS A 135 7.94 -9.30 3.32
CA LYS A 135 7.50 -9.76 4.63
C LYS A 135 6.04 -9.38 4.90
N ARG A 136 5.61 -8.17 4.48
CA ARG A 136 4.22 -7.71 4.60
C ARG A 136 3.29 -8.51 3.72
N MET A 137 3.65 -8.71 2.45
CA MET A 137 2.88 -9.54 1.52
C MET A 137 2.66 -10.96 2.05
N LYS A 138 3.68 -11.54 2.70
CA LYS A 138 3.55 -12.84 3.34
C LYS A 138 2.53 -12.80 4.49
N ARG A 139 2.64 -11.82 5.42
CA ARG A 139 1.69 -11.66 6.53
C ARG A 139 0.26 -11.46 6.05
N ILE A 140 0.06 -10.58 5.07
CA ILE A 140 -1.26 -10.32 4.47
C ILE A 140 -1.88 -11.62 3.93
N ARG A 141 -1.11 -12.47 3.26
CA ARG A 141 -1.60 -13.76 2.75
C ARG A 141 -1.94 -14.76 3.85
N GLU A 142 -1.20 -14.75 4.95
CA GLU A 142 -1.44 -15.62 6.12
C GLU A 142 -2.66 -15.17 6.92
N GLU A 143 -3.01 -13.88 6.87
CA GLU A 143 -4.11 -13.24 7.59
C GLU A 143 -5.30 -12.93 6.67
N SER A 144 -5.55 -13.74 5.64
CA SER A 144 -6.46 -13.47 4.51
C SER A 144 -7.92 -13.14 4.85
N ASP A 145 -8.36 -13.36 6.09
CA ASP A 145 -9.73 -13.02 6.55
C ASP A 145 -9.91 -11.52 6.90
N LEU A 146 -8.84 -10.69 6.79
CA LEU A 146 -8.83 -9.30 7.25
C LEU A 146 -9.42 -8.29 6.26
N PHE A 147 -9.62 -8.65 4.98
CA PHE A 147 -10.05 -7.70 3.96
C PHE A 147 -11.55 -7.84 3.68
N ALA A 148 -12.37 -7.23 4.53
CA ALA A 148 -13.83 -7.23 4.39
C ALA A 148 -14.34 -6.19 3.40
N ASP A 149 -13.53 -5.17 3.02
CA ASP A 149 -13.92 -4.08 2.14
C ASP A 149 -13.39 -4.28 0.71
N ARG A 150 -14.31 -4.17 -0.26
CA ARG A 150 -13.99 -4.25 -1.69
C ARG A 150 -12.93 -3.22 -2.14
N HIS A 151 -12.91 -2.04 -1.54
CA HIS A 151 -11.93 -1.00 -1.85
C HIS A 151 -10.52 -1.41 -1.42
N GLU A 152 -10.37 -1.95 -0.20
CA GLU A 152 -9.09 -2.48 0.29
C GLU A 152 -8.62 -3.65 -0.56
N ALA A 153 -9.51 -4.58 -0.93
CA ALA A 153 -9.17 -5.71 -1.79
C ALA A 153 -8.60 -5.27 -3.15
N LEU A 154 -9.24 -4.31 -3.82
CA LEU A 154 -8.75 -3.75 -5.09
C LEU A 154 -7.38 -3.07 -4.95
N ARG A 155 -7.16 -2.34 -3.85
CA ARG A 155 -5.87 -1.70 -3.56
C ARG A 155 -4.79 -2.71 -3.25
N LEU A 156 -5.16 -3.82 -2.62
CA LEU A 156 -4.25 -4.92 -2.32
C LEU A 156 -3.76 -5.61 -3.60
N ASP A 157 -4.68 -6.01 -4.47
CA ASP A 157 -4.35 -6.63 -5.76
C ASP A 157 -3.45 -5.71 -6.58
N TYR A 158 -3.78 -4.42 -6.63
CA TYR A 158 -2.94 -3.42 -7.29
C TYR A 158 -1.54 -3.36 -6.67
N ALA A 159 -1.43 -3.31 -5.33
CA ALA A 159 -0.15 -3.19 -4.64
C ALA A 159 0.73 -4.44 -4.85
N PHE A 160 0.15 -5.64 -4.85
CA PHE A 160 0.89 -6.88 -5.13
C PHE A 160 1.47 -6.87 -6.54
N THR A 161 0.67 -6.50 -7.53
CA THR A 161 1.12 -6.38 -8.93
C THR A 161 2.18 -5.30 -9.08
N GLU A 162 1.96 -4.13 -8.50
CA GLU A 162 2.90 -2.98 -8.53
C GLU A 162 4.26 -3.34 -7.93
N PHE A 163 4.29 -4.11 -6.83
CA PHE A 163 5.54 -4.59 -6.24
C PHE A 163 6.39 -5.38 -7.23
N PHE A 164 5.78 -6.32 -7.97
CA PHE A 164 6.52 -7.12 -8.95
C PHE A 164 6.95 -6.30 -10.17
N ILE A 165 6.12 -5.39 -10.62
CA ILE A 165 6.45 -4.47 -11.73
C ILE A 165 7.63 -3.58 -11.33
N VAL A 166 7.59 -2.92 -10.17
CA VAL A 166 8.68 -2.04 -9.68
C VAL A 166 9.98 -2.84 -9.50
N SER A 167 9.90 -4.05 -8.94
CA SER A 167 11.06 -4.93 -8.81
C SER A 167 11.63 -5.29 -10.18
N SER A 168 10.79 -5.65 -11.13
CA SER A 168 11.20 -6.03 -12.50
C SER A 168 11.86 -4.87 -13.23
N ILE A 169 11.27 -3.67 -13.19
CA ILE A 169 11.84 -2.46 -13.79
C ILE A 169 13.23 -2.18 -13.20
N TYR A 170 13.38 -2.29 -11.89
CA TYR A 170 14.65 -2.06 -11.22
C TYR A 170 15.73 -3.06 -11.69
N TYR A 171 15.41 -4.34 -11.70
CA TYR A 171 16.34 -5.38 -12.19
C TYR A 171 16.69 -5.20 -13.66
N TYR A 172 15.73 -4.80 -14.48
CA TYR A 172 15.96 -4.51 -15.89
C TYR A 172 16.98 -3.37 -16.09
N TYR A 173 16.88 -2.28 -15.33
CA TYR A 173 17.84 -1.17 -15.38
C TYR A 173 19.24 -1.57 -14.86
N LEU A 174 19.32 -2.49 -13.92
CA LEU A 174 20.58 -3.06 -13.46
C LEU A 174 21.16 -4.14 -14.39
N GLN A 175 20.57 -4.35 -15.56
CA GLN A 175 20.95 -5.41 -16.52
C GLN A 175 20.79 -6.84 -15.97
N GLN A 176 20.04 -7.02 -14.88
CA GLN A 176 19.71 -8.30 -14.26
C GLN A 176 18.41 -8.86 -14.88
N ARG A 177 18.51 -9.32 -16.13
CA ARG A 177 17.34 -9.66 -16.95
C ARG A 177 16.57 -10.86 -16.44
N GLN A 178 17.29 -11.87 -15.96
CA GLN A 178 16.65 -13.09 -15.44
C GLN A 178 15.80 -12.78 -14.20
N GLU A 179 16.30 -11.94 -13.32
CA GLU A 179 15.58 -11.45 -12.13
C GLU A 179 14.37 -10.59 -12.51
N ALA A 180 14.50 -9.77 -13.57
CA ALA A 180 13.40 -8.98 -14.10
C ALA A 180 12.26 -9.87 -14.61
N ILE A 181 12.57 -10.86 -15.45
CA ILE A 181 11.59 -11.83 -15.97
C ILE A 181 10.99 -12.66 -14.83
N THR A 182 11.82 -13.14 -13.90
CA THR A 182 11.35 -13.92 -12.75
C THR A 182 10.36 -13.12 -11.89
N SER A 183 10.57 -11.80 -11.76
CA SER A 183 9.64 -10.93 -11.04
C SER A 183 8.31 -10.79 -11.79
N LEU A 184 8.33 -10.59 -13.12
CA LEU A 184 7.11 -10.49 -13.93
C LEU A 184 6.30 -11.79 -13.92
N ASN A 185 6.95 -12.95 -14.00
CA ASN A 185 6.29 -14.26 -14.01
C ASN A 185 5.55 -14.59 -12.69
N ARG A 186 5.69 -13.76 -11.66
CA ARG A 186 4.90 -13.86 -10.43
C ARG A 186 3.56 -13.13 -10.50
N ILE A 187 3.32 -12.36 -11.57
CA ILE A 187 2.06 -11.70 -11.84
C ILE A 187 1.19 -12.68 -12.64
N PRO A 188 -0.03 -13.03 -12.17
CA PRO A 188 -0.96 -13.86 -12.95
C PRO A 188 -1.27 -13.18 -14.29
N GLU A 189 -1.11 -13.91 -15.41
CA GLU A 189 -1.22 -13.29 -16.75
C GLU A 189 -2.65 -12.88 -17.13
N ASP A 190 -3.68 -13.56 -16.63
CA ASP A 190 -5.00 -13.50 -17.24
C ASP A 190 -6.08 -12.73 -16.47
N GLU A 191 -5.89 -12.41 -15.19
CA GLU A 191 -6.97 -11.80 -14.39
C GLU A 191 -6.57 -10.55 -13.59
N ALA A 192 -5.29 -10.34 -13.30
CA ALA A 192 -4.84 -9.33 -12.35
C ALA A 192 -4.54 -7.96 -12.97
N LEU A 193 -4.27 -7.88 -14.28
CA LEU A 193 -3.84 -6.65 -14.94
C LEU A 193 -5.02 -5.89 -15.57
N THR A 194 -5.94 -5.42 -14.74
CA THR A 194 -7.05 -4.56 -15.18
C THR A 194 -6.64 -3.09 -15.29
N ASP A 195 -5.56 -2.68 -14.64
CA ASP A 195 -5.04 -1.32 -14.70
C ASP A 195 -4.17 -1.13 -15.95
N THR A 196 -4.54 -0.16 -16.79
CA THR A 196 -3.87 0.11 -18.06
C THR A 196 -2.39 0.47 -17.90
N ASN A 197 -2.01 1.15 -16.80
CA ASN A 197 -0.61 1.55 -16.58
C ASN A 197 0.24 0.35 -16.18
N GLN A 198 -0.30 -0.53 -15.32
CA GLN A 198 0.38 -1.78 -14.95
C GLN A 198 0.55 -2.68 -16.16
N LEU A 199 -0.48 -2.82 -16.98
CA LEU A 199 -0.45 -3.59 -18.22
C LEU A 199 0.61 -3.05 -19.20
N LEU A 200 0.70 -1.72 -19.37
CA LEU A 200 1.69 -1.08 -20.22
C LEU A 200 3.13 -1.39 -19.75
N TYR A 201 3.42 -1.22 -18.46
CA TYR A 201 4.75 -1.52 -17.92
C TYR A 201 5.09 -3.00 -17.99
N TYR A 202 4.14 -3.88 -17.71
CA TYR A 202 4.31 -5.32 -17.85
C TYR A 202 4.75 -5.71 -19.26
N HIS A 203 4.00 -5.28 -20.28
CA HIS A 203 4.33 -5.59 -21.68
C HIS A 203 5.62 -4.91 -22.15
N TYR A 204 5.90 -3.70 -21.69
CA TYR A 204 7.15 -3.02 -22.02
C TYR A 204 8.37 -3.80 -21.55
N ILE A 205 8.40 -4.24 -20.30
CA ILE A 205 9.54 -4.99 -19.75
C ILE A 205 9.59 -6.39 -20.34
N LYS A 206 8.47 -7.09 -20.46
CA LYS A 206 8.40 -8.43 -21.08
C LYS A 206 8.91 -8.42 -22.53
N GLY A 207 8.44 -7.49 -23.33
CA GLY A 207 8.87 -7.32 -24.72
C GLY A 207 10.34 -6.94 -24.84
N SER A 208 10.82 -6.00 -24.03
CA SER A 208 12.22 -5.58 -24.02
C SER A 208 13.17 -6.72 -23.62
N ALA A 209 12.79 -7.54 -22.65
CA ALA A 209 13.58 -8.70 -22.24
C ALA A 209 13.64 -9.77 -23.35
N SER A 210 12.52 -10.05 -24.03
CA SER A 210 12.44 -11.04 -25.11
C SER A 210 13.23 -10.64 -26.37
N LEU A 211 13.24 -9.37 -26.73
CA LEU A 211 14.00 -8.88 -27.91
C LEU A 211 15.50 -9.15 -27.79
N VAL A 212 16.02 -9.13 -26.59
CA VAL A 212 17.46 -9.41 -26.36
C VAL A 212 17.79 -10.90 -26.46
N GLU A 213 16.87 -11.79 -26.11
CA GLU A 213 17.04 -13.23 -26.32
C GLU A 213 17.11 -13.58 -27.80
N ILE A 214 16.24 -12.98 -28.61
CA ILE A 214 16.24 -13.12 -30.08
C ILE A 214 17.58 -12.64 -30.67
N GLY A 215 18.06 -11.46 -30.26
CA GLY A 215 19.35 -10.92 -30.74
C GLY A 215 20.56 -11.79 -30.40
N ARG A 216 20.54 -12.58 -29.32
CA ARG A 216 21.61 -13.53 -28.96
C ARG A 216 21.55 -14.83 -29.71
N ALA A 217 20.36 -15.25 -30.16
CA ALA A 217 20.21 -16.49 -30.93
C ALA A 217 20.71 -16.35 -32.40
N HIS A 218 21.00 -15.13 -32.84
CA HIS A 218 21.46 -14.81 -34.20
C HIS A 218 22.95 -14.40 -34.29
N VAL A 219 23.70 -14.50 -33.18
CA VAL A 219 25.16 -14.27 -33.09
C VAL A 219 25.84 -15.59 -32.77
#